data_0d5dd4edd655a5d5f9422ba1447ce46a
#
_entry.id   0d5dd4edd655a5d5f9422ba1447ce46a
#
_cell.length_a   1.000
_cell.length_b   1.000
_cell.length_c   1.000
_cell.angle_alpha   90.00
_cell.angle_beta   90.00
_cell.angle_gamma   90.00
#
_symmetry.space_group_name_H-M   'P 1'
#
loop_
_entity.id
_entity.type
_entity.pdbx_description
1 polymer ?
#
loop_
_entity_poly.entity_id
_entity_poly.type
_entity_poly.pdbx_seq_one_letter_code
_entity_poly.pdbx_strand_id
1 'polypeptide(L)'
;DDAEDELDIRVRFPPEARNMAAFDDLKISTALGPVPASYFIRQAPAQQVTTIQRRDGERLVIVQANAIDGVAANQKIAELRPWLEQADIDDQVRWKFTGADEEGQEAAQFFMVAMAVSLFLMGVILLWQFNSFYGVVVTLSAVALSTVGVLLGVQINFLGTFNYVSVIMLGTGIVALAGVVVGHNIVLVDTYYQLRRSGYPADDAAVRAATQRFRPVILTTVVTVVGLLPLMFQLHPNFRVGHIEYRAPGSEWWVQLSAAVVWGLSFATLLTLVLTPVMLAAPKVYAERLHRVGNWGRRRLGLRPREGRAANDEALPRAAE
;
A
#
# COMPACT_ATOMS: atom_id res chain seq x y z
N ASP A 1 -28.29 -23.48 8.67
CA ASP A 1 -28.39 -22.21 7.95
C ASP A 1 -28.01 -21.08 8.91
N ASP A 2 -26.70 -20.82 9.00
CA ASP A 2 -26.13 -19.77 9.84
C ASP A 2 -25.81 -18.54 8.96
N ALA A 3 -26.77 -18.09 8.16
CA ALA A 3 -26.64 -16.80 7.52
C ALA A 3 -27.04 -15.71 8.52
N GLU A 4 -26.07 -14.93 9.00
CA GLU A 4 -26.29 -13.74 9.84
C GLU A 4 -26.96 -12.59 9.06
N ASP A 5 -27.23 -12.76 7.76
CA ASP A 5 -27.90 -11.75 6.95
C ASP A 5 -29.42 -11.95 7.03
N GLU A 6 -30.14 -10.88 7.37
CA GLU A 6 -31.58 -10.83 7.32
C GLU A 6 -32.05 -11.06 5.87
N LEU A 7 -32.68 -12.23 5.64
CA LEU A 7 -33.28 -12.54 4.35
C LEU A 7 -34.70 -11.97 4.30
N ASP A 8 -34.92 -11.00 3.43
CA ASP A 8 -36.23 -10.46 3.11
C ASP A 8 -37.17 -11.54 2.56
N ILE A 9 -38.07 -12.06 3.35
CA ILE A 9 -39.12 -12.98 2.88
C ILE A 9 -40.24 -12.15 2.24
N ARG A 10 -40.31 -12.13 0.93
CA ARG A 10 -41.34 -11.41 0.16
C ARG A 10 -42.37 -12.39 -0.42
N VAL A 11 -43.59 -12.30 0.06
CA VAL A 11 -44.72 -13.02 -0.55
C VAL A 11 -45.27 -12.15 -1.70
N ARG A 12 -45.25 -12.70 -2.91
CA ARG A 12 -45.73 -12.02 -4.12
C ARG A 12 -46.62 -12.94 -4.91
N PHE A 13 -47.57 -12.34 -5.65
CA PHE A 13 -48.30 -13.10 -6.67
C PHE A 13 -47.38 -13.64 -7.76
N PRO A 14 -47.77 -14.73 -8.45
CA PRO A 14 -47.02 -15.26 -9.60
C PRO A 14 -46.75 -14.14 -10.62
N PRO A 15 -45.68 -14.23 -11.43
CA PRO A 15 -45.31 -13.17 -12.39
C PRO A 15 -46.44 -12.81 -13.37
N GLU A 16 -47.24 -13.79 -13.76
CA GLU A 16 -48.38 -13.66 -14.66
C GLU A 16 -49.52 -12.84 -14.08
N ALA A 17 -49.68 -12.83 -12.74
CA ALA A 17 -50.70 -12.09 -12.02
C ALA A 17 -50.21 -10.71 -11.52
N ARG A 18 -48.98 -10.27 -11.87
CA ARG A 18 -48.38 -9.00 -11.48
C ARG A 18 -48.47 -7.91 -12.55
N ASN A 19 -49.55 -7.87 -13.29
CA ASN A 19 -49.79 -6.86 -14.30
C ASN A 19 -50.88 -5.87 -13.88
N MET A 20 -50.97 -4.74 -14.56
CA MET A 20 -51.97 -3.70 -14.28
C MET A 20 -53.42 -4.25 -14.44
N ALA A 21 -53.65 -5.21 -15.31
CA ALA A 21 -54.95 -5.84 -15.49
C ALA A 21 -55.43 -6.68 -14.28
N ALA A 22 -54.49 -7.12 -13.42
CA ALA A 22 -54.84 -7.82 -12.20
C ALA A 22 -55.67 -6.98 -11.20
N PHE A 23 -55.62 -5.63 -11.31
CA PHE A 23 -56.48 -4.75 -10.55
C PHE A 23 -57.96 -4.83 -10.99
N ASP A 24 -58.25 -5.14 -12.26
CA ASP A 24 -59.61 -5.24 -12.75
C ASP A 24 -60.26 -6.54 -12.25
N ASP A 25 -59.45 -7.59 -11.98
CA ASP A 25 -59.88 -8.86 -11.41
C ASP A 25 -60.00 -8.86 -9.91
N LEU A 26 -59.51 -7.81 -9.23
CA LEU A 26 -59.57 -7.70 -7.79
C LEU A 26 -60.99 -7.48 -7.32
N LYS A 27 -61.56 -8.42 -6.56
CA LYS A 27 -62.95 -8.37 -6.09
C LYS A 27 -62.99 -7.87 -4.64
N ILE A 28 -63.81 -6.85 -4.39
CA ILE A 28 -64.07 -6.33 -3.04
C ILE A 28 -65.37 -7.00 -2.54
N SER A 29 -65.33 -7.58 -1.36
CA SER A 29 -66.49 -8.19 -0.73
C SER A 29 -67.39 -7.07 -0.20
N THR A 30 -68.63 -7.02 -0.70
CA THR A 30 -69.65 -6.07 -0.24
C THR A 30 -70.84 -6.81 0.33
N ALA A 31 -71.78 -6.12 1.03
CA ALA A 31 -72.99 -6.71 1.59
C ALA A 31 -73.92 -7.33 0.51
N LEU A 32 -73.74 -6.97 -0.74
CA LEU A 32 -74.50 -7.48 -1.90
C LEU A 32 -73.73 -8.53 -2.74
N GLY A 33 -72.55 -8.95 -2.27
CA GLY A 33 -71.66 -9.85 -2.94
C GLY A 33 -70.34 -9.25 -3.42
N PRO A 34 -69.43 -10.07 -3.98
CA PRO A 34 -68.13 -9.60 -4.48
C PRO A 34 -68.30 -8.75 -5.75
N VAL A 35 -67.78 -7.50 -5.67
CA VAL A 35 -67.85 -6.53 -6.80
C VAL A 35 -66.45 -6.21 -7.27
N PRO A 36 -66.16 -6.13 -8.59
CA PRO A 36 -64.83 -5.78 -9.11
C PRO A 36 -64.39 -4.39 -8.60
N ALA A 37 -63.11 -4.27 -8.24
CA ALA A 37 -62.50 -3.04 -7.75
C ALA A 37 -62.56 -1.92 -8.80
N SER A 38 -62.58 -2.23 -10.08
CA SER A 38 -62.66 -1.30 -11.20
C SER A 38 -63.93 -0.42 -11.19
N TYR A 39 -65.00 -0.81 -10.47
CA TYR A 39 -66.15 0.03 -10.28
C TYR A 39 -65.92 1.21 -9.33
N PHE A 40 -64.95 1.12 -8.45
CA PHE A 40 -64.68 2.09 -7.41
C PHE A 40 -63.34 2.82 -7.58
N ILE A 41 -62.43 2.27 -8.39
CA ILE A 41 -61.09 2.76 -8.57
C ILE A 41 -60.89 3.28 -9.99
N ARG A 42 -60.43 4.52 -10.12
CA ARG A 42 -59.93 5.06 -11.39
C ARG A 42 -58.42 5.07 -11.37
N GLN A 43 -57.81 4.33 -12.28
CA GLN A 43 -56.35 4.38 -12.42
C GLN A 43 -55.97 5.66 -13.17
N ALA A 44 -55.08 6.43 -12.62
CA ALA A 44 -54.49 7.60 -13.27
C ALA A 44 -52.97 7.49 -13.19
N PRO A 45 -52.25 7.67 -14.31
CA PRO A 45 -50.79 7.75 -14.23
C PRO A 45 -50.38 9.00 -13.44
N ALA A 46 -49.63 8.79 -12.37
CA ALA A 46 -49.06 9.86 -11.59
C ALA A 46 -47.55 9.75 -11.56
N GLN A 47 -46.87 10.85 -11.71
CA GLN A 47 -45.43 10.87 -11.50
C GLN A 47 -45.13 10.63 -10.00
N GLN A 48 -44.54 9.47 -9.71
CA GLN A 48 -44.07 9.22 -8.37
C GLN A 48 -42.77 9.99 -8.17
N VAL A 49 -42.81 11.02 -7.34
CA VAL A 49 -41.59 11.70 -6.89
C VAL A 49 -40.93 10.80 -5.89
N THR A 50 -39.97 10.00 -6.37
CA THR A 50 -39.08 9.21 -5.54
C THR A 50 -38.13 10.17 -4.80
N THR A 51 -37.37 9.64 -3.84
CA THR A 51 -36.42 10.41 -3.03
C THR A 51 -35.52 11.31 -3.89
N ILE A 52 -35.59 12.63 -3.66
CA ILE A 52 -34.71 13.61 -4.30
C ILE A 52 -33.39 13.61 -3.50
N GLN A 53 -32.35 13.07 -4.09
CA GLN A 53 -31.03 13.13 -3.48
C GLN A 53 -30.36 14.46 -3.80
N ARG A 54 -29.68 15.02 -2.79
CA ARG A 54 -28.90 16.25 -2.92
C ARG A 54 -27.53 16.05 -2.27
N ARG A 55 -26.50 16.56 -2.91
CA ARG A 55 -25.14 16.65 -2.38
C ARG A 55 -24.67 18.09 -2.55
N ASP A 56 -24.14 18.70 -1.50
CA ASP A 56 -23.68 20.09 -1.50
C ASP A 56 -24.75 21.12 -1.95
N GLY A 57 -26.06 20.83 -1.66
CA GLY A 57 -27.19 21.67 -2.04
C GLY A 57 -27.70 21.44 -3.47
N GLU A 58 -26.97 20.77 -4.33
CA GLU A 58 -27.36 20.47 -5.71
C GLU A 58 -28.11 19.14 -5.83
N ARG A 59 -29.11 19.11 -6.74
CA ARG A 59 -29.83 17.85 -7.06
C ARG A 59 -28.93 16.95 -7.87
N LEU A 60 -28.86 15.67 -7.48
CA LEU A 60 -28.07 14.68 -8.19
C LEU A 60 -28.90 13.44 -8.56
N VAL A 61 -28.47 12.78 -9.62
CA VAL A 61 -28.93 11.45 -10.02
C VAL A 61 -27.74 10.51 -9.91
N ILE A 62 -27.91 9.43 -9.15
CA ILE A 62 -26.86 8.40 -8.99
C ILE A 62 -27.14 7.27 -9.96
N VAL A 63 -26.18 6.98 -10.82
CA VAL A 63 -26.15 5.78 -11.65
C VAL A 63 -25.14 4.82 -11.03
N GLN A 64 -25.62 3.70 -10.50
CA GLN A 64 -24.78 2.68 -9.89
C GLN A 64 -24.58 1.51 -10.84
N ALA A 65 -23.33 1.04 -10.90
CA ALA A 65 -22.96 -0.17 -11.59
C ALA A 65 -21.92 -0.93 -10.79
N ASN A 66 -22.04 -2.24 -10.74
CA ASN A 66 -21.03 -3.10 -10.14
C ASN A 66 -20.20 -3.74 -11.26
N ALA A 67 -18.88 -3.82 -11.07
CA ALA A 67 -18.03 -4.58 -11.97
C ALA A 67 -18.34 -6.08 -11.82
N ILE A 68 -18.25 -6.81 -12.93
CA ILE A 68 -18.36 -8.28 -12.93
C ILE A 68 -17.12 -8.84 -12.21
N ASP A 69 -17.30 -9.99 -11.55
CA ASP A 69 -16.22 -10.71 -10.89
C ASP A 69 -15.00 -10.89 -11.81
N GLY A 70 -13.83 -10.52 -11.30
CA GLY A 70 -12.57 -10.58 -12.05
C GLY A 70 -12.22 -9.35 -12.86
N VAL A 71 -13.07 -8.31 -12.88
CA VAL A 71 -12.78 -7.03 -13.53
C VAL A 71 -12.61 -5.93 -12.49
N ALA A 72 -11.46 -5.25 -12.51
CA ALA A 72 -11.24 -4.11 -11.62
C ALA A 72 -12.11 -2.91 -12.02
N ALA A 73 -12.86 -2.36 -11.06
CA ALA A 73 -13.70 -1.19 -11.29
C ALA A 73 -12.92 0.00 -11.88
N ASN A 74 -11.70 0.24 -11.39
CA ASN A 74 -10.83 1.32 -11.87
C ASN A 74 -10.47 1.17 -13.36
N GLN A 75 -10.33 -0.06 -13.86
CA GLN A 75 -10.07 -0.30 -15.28
C GLN A 75 -11.28 0.12 -16.13
N LYS A 76 -12.49 -0.19 -15.67
CA LYS A 76 -13.71 0.22 -16.37
C LYS A 76 -13.97 1.73 -16.29
N ILE A 77 -13.62 2.35 -15.18
CA ILE A 77 -13.67 3.81 -15.05
C ILE A 77 -12.70 4.48 -16.03
N ALA A 78 -11.49 3.93 -16.18
CA ALA A 78 -10.51 4.43 -17.15
C ALA A 78 -10.98 4.32 -18.61
N GLU A 79 -11.80 3.31 -18.94
CA GLU A 79 -12.43 3.17 -20.26
C GLU A 79 -13.63 4.12 -20.44
N LEU A 80 -14.43 4.32 -19.39
CA LEU A 80 -15.64 5.13 -19.42
C LEU A 80 -15.35 6.64 -19.42
N ARG A 81 -14.29 7.07 -18.74
CA ARG A 81 -13.93 8.50 -18.60
C ARG A 81 -13.77 9.19 -19.95
N PRO A 82 -12.92 8.74 -20.89
CA PRO A 82 -12.76 9.38 -22.20
C PRO A 82 -14.04 9.29 -23.05
N TRP A 83 -14.87 8.27 -22.88
CA TRP A 83 -16.14 8.16 -23.54
C TRP A 83 -17.15 9.22 -23.04
N LEU A 84 -17.24 9.43 -21.72
CA LEU A 84 -18.07 10.48 -21.12
C LEU A 84 -17.60 11.89 -21.48
N GLU A 85 -16.29 12.12 -21.61
CA GLU A 85 -15.71 13.39 -22.03
C GLU A 85 -16.05 13.72 -23.50
N GLN A 86 -16.29 12.70 -24.34
CA GLN A 86 -16.66 12.85 -25.75
C GLN A 86 -18.18 12.78 -25.97
N ALA A 87 -18.95 12.39 -24.95
CA ALA A 87 -20.40 12.29 -25.05
C ALA A 87 -21.02 13.72 -25.12
N ASP A 88 -22.01 13.87 -25.99
CA ASP A 88 -22.79 15.11 -26.10
C ASP A 88 -23.74 15.26 -24.90
N ILE A 89 -23.18 15.65 -23.76
CA ILE A 89 -23.91 15.90 -22.51
C ILE A 89 -24.14 17.40 -22.40
N ASP A 90 -25.35 17.81 -22.05
CA ASP A 90 -25.71 19.23 -21.82
C ASP A 90 -24.72 19.88 -20.84
N ASP A 91 -24.20 21.06 -21.18
CA ASP A 91 -23.23 21.83 -20.38
C ASP A 91 -23.73 22.16 -18.95
N GLN A 92 -25.03 22.07 -18.72
CA GLN A 92 -25.62 22.25 -17.38
C GLN A 92 -25.49 21.00 -16.50
N VAL A 93 -25.14 19.84 -17.07
CA VAL A 93 -24.99 18.58 -16.34
C VAL A 93 -23.52 18.35 -16.02
N ARG A 94 -23.19 18.41 -14.74
CA ARG A 94 -21.86 18.03 -14.25
C ARG A 94 -21.90 16.56 -13.80
N TRP A 95 -21.01 15.76 -14.30
CA TRP A 95 -20.86 14.37 -13.89
C TRP A 95 -19.56 14.15 -13.12
N LYS A 96 -19.56 13.22 -12.19
CA LYS A 96 -18.39 12.85 -11.38
C LYS A 96 -18.47 11.37 -11.03
N PHE A 97 -17.34 10.68 -11.15
CA PHE A 97 -17.22 9.35 -10.57
C PHE A 97 -17.10 9.47 -9.05
N THR A 98 -17.85 8.64 -8.33
CA THR A 98 -17.87 8.59 -6.86
C THR A 98 -17.62 7.16 -6.38
N GLY A 99 -17.50 6.98 -5.07
CA GLY A 99 -17.20 5.68 -4.45
C GLY A 99 -15.71 5.36 -4.49
N ALA A 100 -15.35 4.14 -4.82
CA ALA A 100 -13.97 3.65 -4.71
C ALA A 100 -12.93 4.48 -5.50
N ASP A 101 -13.30 5.13 -6.61
CA ASP A 101 -12.39 5.97 -7.39
C ASP A 101 -12.11 7.31 -6.67
N GLU A 102 -13.15 7.97 -6.16
CA GLU A 102 -13.02 9.22 -5.39
C GLU A 102 -12.23 8.99 -4.11
N GLU A 103 -12.63 7.98 -3.32
CA GLU A 103 -11.94 7.59 -2.09
C GLU A 103 -10.48 7.19 -2.35
N GLY A 104 -10.22 6.48 -3.45
CA GLY A 104 -8.88 6.11 -3.86
C GLY A 104 -7.99 7.30 -4.22
N GLN A 105 -8.53 8.32 -4.90
CA GLN A 105 -7.78 9.53 -5.25
C GLN A 105 -7.49 10.40 -4.01
N GLU A 106 -8.48 10.59 -3.14
CA GLU A 106 -8.30 11.31 -1.86
C GLU A 106 -7.27 10.60 -0.98
N ALA A 107 -7.37 9.27 -0.86
CA ALA A 107 -6.40 8.47 -0.14
C ALA A 107 -4.99 8.58 -0.73
N ALA A 108 -4.83 8.54 -2.06
CA ALA A 108 -3.54 8.67 -2.70
C ALA A 108 -2.88 10.02 -2.40
N GLN A 109 -3.65 11.13 -2.42
CA GLN A 109 -3.15 12.44 -2.04
C GLN A 109 -2.74 12.48 -0.56
N PHE A 110 -3.59 11.95 0.32
CA PHE A 110 -3.28 11.86 1.74
C PHE A 110 -1.98 11.06 2.00
N PHE A 111 -1.83 9.87 1.39
CA PHE A 111 -0.63 9.05 1.56
C PHE A 111 0.62 9.70 0.99
N MET A 112 0.52 10.44 -0.09
CA MET A 112 1.66 11.18 -0.66
C MET A 112 2.16 12.26 0.31
N VAL A 113 1.25 13.04 0.88
CA VAL A 113 1.58 14.05 1.89
C VAL A 113 2.09 13.40 3.17
N ALA A 114 1.40 12.37 3.67
CA ALA A 114 1.81 11.63 4.87
C ALA A 114 3.21 11.02 4.72
N MET A 115 3.51 10.43 3.56
CA MET A 115 4.84 9.88 3.26
C MET A 115 5.91 10.98 3.23
N ALA A 116 5.64 12.11 2.58
CA ALA A 116 6.58 13.23 2.52
C ALA A 116 6.89 13.79 3.93
N VAL A 117 5.86 14.02 4.73
CA VAL A 117 6.01 14.49 6.13
C VAL A 117 6.75 13.44 6.97
N SER A 118 6.39 12.17 6.84
CA SER A 118 7.04 11.07 7.56
C SER A 118 8.52 10.96 7.21
N LEU A 119 8.87 10.99 5.92
CA LEU A 119 10.27 10.97 5.47
C LEU A 119 11.04 12.20 5.95
N PHE A 120 10.42 13.37 5.95
CA PHE A 120 11.03 14.59 6.47
C PHE A 120 11.34 14.47 7.97
N LEU A 121 10.35 14.07 8.78
CA LEU A 121 10.53 13.87 10.22
C LEU A 121 11.57 12.80 10.52
N MET A 122 11.51 11.67 9.82
CA MET A 122 12.54 10.63 9.94
C MET A 122 13.94 11.18 9.57
N GLY A 123 14.04 11.97 8.52
CA GLY A 123 15.29 12.61 8.11
C GLY A 123 15.87 13.52 9.20
N VAL A 124 15.03 14.33 9.85
CA VAL A 124 15.44 15.20 10.97
C VAL A 124 15.95 14.37 12.15
N ILE A 125 15.20 13.34 12.55
CA ILE A 125 15.58 12.46 13.67
C ILE A 125 16.90 11.73 13.35
N LEU A 126 17.02 11.19 12.14
CA LEU A 126 18.24 10.49 11.71
C LEU A 126 19.45 11.44 11.64
N LEU A 127 19.24 12.68 11.21
CA LEU A 127 20.31 13.67 11.17
C LEU A 127 20.82 13.98 12.58
N TRP A 128 19.93 14.10 13.54
CA TRP A 128 20.29 14.27 14.93
C TRP A 128 21.02 13.04 15.49
N GLN A 129 20.54 11.83 15.15
CA GLN A 129 21.13 10.57 15.63
C GLN A 129 22.53 10.32 15.07
N PHE A 130 22.72 10.46 13.76
CA PHE A 130 23.98 10.11 13.11
C PHE A 130 24.98 11.26 13.01
N ASN A 131 24.53 12.50 13.16
CA ASN A 131 25.30 13.71 12.86
C ASN A 131 26.02 13.61 11.48
N SER A 132 25.36 13.02 10.50
CA SER A 132 25.89 12.73 9.17
C SER A 132 24.78 12.77 8.12
N PHE A 133 24.85 13.73 7.23
CA PHE A 133 23.90 13.83 6.12
C PHE A 133 23.95 12.62 5.20
N TYR A 134 25.14 12.07 4.95
CA TYR A 134 25.31 10.88 4.14
C TYR A 134 24.64 9.65 4.75
N GLY A 135 24.76 9.44 6.05
CA GLY A 135 24.09 8.36 6.76
C GLY A 135 22.56 8.43 6.66
N VAL A 136 22.01 9.66 6.71
CA VAL A 136 20.57 9.89 6.51
C VAL A 136 20.15 9.49 5.10
N VAL A 137 20.86 9.96 4.07
CA VAL A 137 20.54 9.63 2.67
C VAL A 137 20.59 8.11 2.42
N VAL A 138 21.61 7.43 2.94
CA VAL A 138 21.72 5.96 2.83
C VAL A 138 20.55 5.26 3.51
N THR A 139 20.14 5.71 4.70
CA THR A 139 19.01 5.10 5.41
C THR A 139 17.68 5.34 4.70
N LEU A 140 17.43 6.57 4.24
CA LEU A 140 16.19 6.90 3.53
C LEU A 140 16.13 6.26 2.13
N SER A 141 17.26 6.04 1.47
CA SER A 141 17.29 5.33 0.18
C SER A 141 16.78 3.88 0.29
N ALA A 142 16.98 3.24 1.43
CA ALA A 142 16.44 1.91 1.68
C ALA A 142 14.90 1.90 1.76
N VAL A 143 14.28 2.98 2.23
CA VAL A 143 12.81 3.14 2.21
C VAL A 143 12.31 3.23 0.77
N ALA A 144 12.97 4.06 -0.05
CA ALA A 144 12.61 4.16 -1.47
C ALA A 144 12.77 2.81 -2.20
N LEU A 145 13.83 2.06 -1.89
CA LEU A 145 14.04 0.73 -2.47
C LEU A 145 13.05 -0.32 -1.93
N SER A 146 12.60 -0.20 -0.69
CA SER A 146 11.58 -1.11 -0.14
C SER A 146 10.23 -0.99 -0.86
N THR A 147 9.86 0.21 -1.33
CA THR A 147 8.66 0.39 -2.16
C THR A 147 8.74 -0.37 -3.49
N VAL A 148 9.92 -0.49 -4.07
CA VAL A 148 10.12 -1.36 -5.25
C VAL A 148 9.82 -2.81 -4.90
N GLY A 149 10.26 -3.28 -3.72
CA GLY A 149 9.93 -4.62 -3.23
C GLY A 149 8.42 -4.84 -3.05
N VAL A 150 7.70 -3.83 -2.55
CA VAL A 150 6.23 -3.86 -2.45
C VAL A 150 5.58 -4.00 -3.82
N LEU A 151 6.00 -3.18 -4.79
CA LEU A 151 5.43 -3.21 -6.15
C LEU A 151 5.69 -4.55 -6.85
N LEU A 152 6.89 -5.11 -6.71
CA LEU A 152 7.21 -6.45 -7.22
C LEU A 152 6.35 -7.52 -6.55
N GLY A 153 6.17 -7.44 -5.23
CA GLY A 153 5.35 -8.37 -4.47
C GLY A 153 3.87 -8.29 -4.84
N VAL A 154 3.34 -7.08 -5.02
CA VAL A 154 1.97 -6.85 -5.50
C VAL A 154 1.77 -7.48 -6.88
N GLN A 155 2.73 -7.29 -7.80
CA GLN A 155 2.68 -7.89 -9.12
C GLN A 155 2.65 -9.42 -9.07
N ILE A 156 3.42 -10.04 -8.21
CA ILE A 156 3.43 -11.49 -8.02
C ILE A 156 2.11 -11.98 -7.41
N ASN A 157 1.60 -11.30 -6.38
CA ASN A 157 0.34 -11.65 -5.74
C ASN A 157 -0.88 -11.41 -6.63
N PHE A 158 -0.85 -10.39 -7.49
CA PHE A 158 -1.92 -10.12 -8.45
C PHE A 158 -2.16 -11.30 -9.41
N LEU A 159 -1.14 -12.10 -9.65
CA LEU A 159 -1.27 -13.32 -10.48
C LEU A 159 -2.05 -14.46 -9.81
N GLY A 160 -2.35 -14.38 -8.51
CA GLY A 160 -3.00 -15.52 -7.84
C GLY A 160 -3.81 -15.25 -6.57
N THR A 161 -3.68 -14.10 -5.93
CA THR A 161 -4.22 -13.93 -4.58
C THR A 161 -5.32 -12.88 -4.48
N PHE A 162 -5.28 -11.80 -5.27
CA PHE A 162 -6.31 -10.77 -5.27
C PHE A 162 -6.54 -10.20 -6.67
N ASN A 163 -7.80 -9.81 -6.94
CA ASN A 163 -8.26 -9.39 -8.25
C ASN A 163 -8.17 -7.87 -8.47
N TYR A 164 -7.95 -7.09 -7.42
CA TYR A 164 -7.87 -5.63 -7.47
C TYR A 164 -6.85 -5.09 -6.47
N VAL A 165 -6.35 -3.88 -6.71
CA VAL A 165 -5.43 -3.18 -5.82
C VAL A 165 -6.15 -2.01 -5.16
N SER A 166 -6.24 -2.02 -3.84
CA SER A 166 -6.76 -0.90 -3.05
C SER A 166 -5.63 0.06 -2.71
N VAL A 167 -5.74 1.30 -3.14
CA VAL A 167 -4.78 2.37 -2.83
C VAL A 167 -4.68 2.59 -1.31
N ILE A 168 -5.80 2.48 -0.61
CA ILE A 168 -5.87 2.68 0.85
C ILE A 168 -5.06 1.61 1.57
N MET A 169 -5.32 0.34 1.29
CA MET A 169 -4.67 -0.77 1.99
C MET A 169 -3.19 -0.89 1.64
N LEU A 170 -2.86 -0.74 0.36
CA LEU A 170 -1.48 -0.76 -0.10
C LEU A 170 -0.69 0.45 0.42
N GLY A 171 -1.28 1.65 0.36
CA GLY A 171 -0.67 2.88 0.86
C GLY A 171 -0.37 2.81 2.37
N THR A 172 -1.33 2.32 3.16
CA THR A 172 -1.12 2.08 4.60
C THR A 172 0.03 1.09 4.83
N GLY A 173 0.10 0.01 4.05
CA GLY A 173 1.19 -0.96 4.11
C GLY A 173 2.56 -0.35 3.82
N ILE A 174 2.66 0.51 2.81
CA ILE A 174 3.92 1.19 2.44
C ILE A 174 4.37 2.15 3.55
N VAL A 175 3.44 2.94 4.13
CA VAL A 175 3.77 3.87 5.23
C VAL A 175 4.24 3.10 6.48
N ALA A 176 3.53 2.02 6.84
CA ALA A 176 3.92 1.17 7.96
C ALA A 176 5.31 0.54 7.74
N LEU A 177 5.55 0.02 6.52
CA LEU A 177 6.82 -0.57 6.12
C LEU A 177 7.99 0.42 6.23
N ALA A 178 7.79 1.69 5.87
CA ALA A 178 8.82 2.71 5.95
C ALA A 178 9.42 2.82 7.36
N GLY A 179 8.58 2.82 8.40
CA GLY A 179 9.03 2.85 9.80
C GLY A 179 9.86 1.62 10.19
N VAL A 180 9.43 0.43 9.77
CA VAL A 180 10.14 -0.83 10.07
C VAL A 180 11.50 -0.88 9.39
N VAL A 181 11.57 -0.52 8.10
CA VAL A 181 12.81 -0.53 7.31
C VAL A 181 13.83 0.46 7.85
N VAL A 182 13.38 1.67 8.23
CA VAL A 182 14.26 2.66 8.86
C VAL A 182 14.82 2.13 10.17
N GLY A 183 14.00 1.48 11.00
CA GLY A 183 14.44 0.87 12.27
C GLY A 183 15.56 -0.17 12.06
N HIS A 184 15.46 -1.03 11.06
CA HIS A 184 16.51 -1.99 10.71
C HIS A 184 17.81 -1.30 10.25
N ASN A 185 17.69 -0.27 9.42
CA ASN A 185 18.84 0.48 8.92
C ASN A 185 19.55 1.30 10.00
N ILE A 186 18.80 1.93 10.92
CA ILE A 186 19.40 2.70 12.03
C ILE A 186 20.41 1.84 12.78
N VAL A 187 20.03 0.62 13.15
CA VAL A 187 20.88 -0.28 13.94
C VAL A 187 22.16 -0.66 13.19
N LEU A 188 22.09 -0.86 11.89
CA LEU A 188 23.23 -1.20 11.06
C LEU A 188 24.18 0.01 10.88
N VAL A 189 23.62 1.17 10.54
CA VAL A 189 24.37 2.41 10.30
C VAL A 189 25.02 2.90 11.59
N ASP A 190 24.33 2.82 12.72
CA ASP A 190 24.89 3.19 14.03
C ASP A 190 26.09 2.27 14.39
N THR A 191 25.95 0.97 14.20
CA THR A 191 27.06 0.02 14.42
C THR A 191 28.27 0.33 13.52
N TYR A 192 28.03 0.70 12.26
CA TYR A 192 29.11 1.12 11.36
C TYR A 192 29.82 2.36 11.90
N TYR A 193 29.09 3.39 12.33
CA TYR A 193 29.72 4.60 12.88
C TYR A 193 30.44 4.34 14.20
N GLN A 194 29.94 3.45 15.06
CA GLN A 194 30.64 3.03 16.29
C GLN A 194 31.96 2.36 15.96
N LEU A 195 31.99 1.41 15.02
CA LEU A 195 33.22 0.73 14.59
C LEU A 195 34.20 1.73 13.95
N ARG A 196 33.68 2.70 13.18
CA ARG A 196 34.52 3.77 12.63
C ARG A 196 35.16 4.64 13.71
N ARG A 197 34.41 4.97 14.77
CA ARG A 197 34.93 5.71 15.93
C ARG A 197 35.95 4.90 16.71
N SER A 198 35.86 3.57 16.70
CA SER A 198 36.83 2.67 17.31
C SER A 198 38.09 2.46 16.47
N GLY A 199 38.25 3.17 15.34
CA GLY A 199 39.45 3.14 14.50
C GLY A 199 39.49 2.13 13.38
N TYR A 200 38.41 1.34 13.16
CA TYR A 200 38.38 0.38 12.05
C TYR A 200 38.32 1.08 10.69
N PRO A 201 39.02 0.57 9.64
CA PRO A 201 38.89 1.06 8.26
C PRO A 201 37.45 0.95 7.76
N ALA A 202 37.07 1.72 6.71
CA ALA A 202 35.68 1.83 6.29
C ALA A 202 35.11 0.53 5.73
N ASP A 203 35.91 -0.23 5.02
CA ASP A 203 35.59 -1.53 4.46
C ASP A 203 35.40 -2.59 5.55
N ASP A 204 36.36 -2.69 6.47
CA ASP A 204 36.28 -3.60 7.62
C ASP A 204 35.10 -3.25 8.53
N ALA A 205 34.88 -1.97 8.83
CA ALA A 205 33.75 -1.52 9.64
C ALA A 205 32.40 -1.88 8.99
N ALA A 206 32.28 -1.74 7.67
CA ALA A 206 31.06 -2.09 6.95
C ALA A 206 30.77 -3.61 7.00
N VAL A 207 31.77 -4.44 6.75
CA VAL A 207 31.65 -5.91 6.81
C VAL A 207 31.34 -6.38 8.23
N ARG A 208 32.03 -5.83 9.24
CA ARG A 208 31.81 -6.19 10.65
C ARG A 208 30.40 -5.75 11.11
N ALA A 209 29.95 -4.55 10.76
CA ALA A 209 28.61 -4.08 11.06
C ALA A 209 27.54 -4.99 10.46
N ALA A 210 27.69 -5.34 9.18
CA ALA A 210 26.79 -6.27 8.52
C ALA A 210 26.77 -7.65 9.20
N THR A 211 27.94 -8.21 9.52
CA THR A 211 28.04 -9.52 10.16
C THR A 211 27.43 -9.53 11.57
N GLN A 212 27.71 -8.52 12.37
CA GLN A 212 27.17 -8.41 13.74
C GLN A 212 25.65 -8.24 13.76
N ARG A 213 25.10 -7.53 12.77
CA ARG A 213 23.66 -7.22 12.70
C ARG A 213 22.87 -8.18 11.81
N PHE A 214 23.54 -9.09 11.12
CA PHE A 214 22.90 -10.09 10.28
C PHE A 214 21.84 -10.91 11.02
N ARG A 215 22.21 -11.51 12.14
CA ARG A 215 21.34 -12.40 12.91
C ARG A 215 20.13 -11.67 13.51
N PRO A 216 20.25 -10.51 14.21
CA PRO A 216 19.11 -9.77 14.72
C PRO A 216 18.14 -9.32 13.61
N VAL A 217 18.66 -8.79 12.51
CA VAL A 217 17.83 -8.25 11.41
C VAL A 217 17.06 -9.38 10.70
N ILE A 218 17.70 -10.50 10.42
CA ILE A 218 17.00 -11.66 9.82
C ILE A 218 15.95 -12.21 10.76
N LEU A 219 16.24 -12.31 12.06
CA LEU A 219 15.31 -12.87 13.03
C LEU A 219 14.04 -12.02 13.11
N THR A 220 14.19 -10.70 13.23
CA THR A 220 13.02 -9.78 13.27
C THR A 220 12.21 -9.83 11.98
N THR A 221 12.86 -9.89 10.83
CA THR A 221 12.18 -10.03 9.54
C THR A 221 11.40 -11.34 9.45
N VAL A 222 12.03 -12.47 9.78
CA VAL A 222 11.37 -13.77 9.73
C VAL A 222 10.18 -13.84 10.66
N VAL A 223 10.30 -13.34 11.89
CA VAL A 223 9.18 -13.31 12.85
C VAL A 223 8.03 -12.46 12.33
N THR A 224 8.32 -11.28 11.77
CA THR A 224 7.28 -10.40 11.22
C THR A 224 6.62 -11.03 9.99
N VAL A 225 7.40 -11.57 9.07
CA VAL A 225 6.89 -12.23 7.85
C VAL A 225 6.01 -13.43 8.23
N VAL A 226 6.50 -14.34 9.07
CA VAL A 226 5.75 -15.52 9.50
C VAL A 226 4.46 -15.12 10.23
N GLY A 227 4.50 -14.07 11.05
CA GLY A 227 3.32 -13.55 11.73
C GLY A 227 2.25 -12.98 10.80
N LEU A 228 2.66 -12.46 9.62
CA LEU A 228 1.73 -11.90 8.63
C LEU A 228 1.29 -12.90 7.55
N LEU A 229 1.96 -14.06 7.41
CA LEU A 229 1.59 -15.08 6.42
C LEU A 229 0.12 -15.55 6.54
N PRO A 230 -0.42 -15.84 7.73
CA PRO A 230 -1.82 -16.24 7.84
C PRO A 230 -2.76 -15.19 7.28
N LEU A 231 -2.48 -13.91 7.55
CA LEU A 231 -3.28 -12.78 7.08
C LEU A 231 -3.17 -12.61 5.57
N MET A 232 -1.96 -12.76 5.02
CA MET A 232 -1.69 -12.69 3.58
C MET A 232 -2.39 -13.82 2.81
N PHE A 233 -2.47 -15.02 3.38
CA PHE A 233 -3.15 -16.17 2.77
C PHE A 233 -4.62 -16.30 3.16
N GLN A 234 -5.20 -15.31 3.85
CA GLN A 234 -6.60 -15.29 4.28
C GLN A 234 -6.98 -16.50 5.15
N LEU A 235 -6.04 -16.97 5.97
CA LEU A 235 -6.26 -18.09 6.88
C LEU A 235 -6.83 -17.55 8.20
N HIS A 236 -8.08 -17.88 8.49
CA HIS A 236 -8.75 -17.52 9.74
C HIS A 236 -8.97 -18.76 10.62
N PRO A 237 -8.35 -18.81 11.82
CA PRO A 237 -8.68 -19.86 12.77
C PRO A 237 -10.03 -19.53 13.42
N ASN A 238 -11.04 -20.30 13.08
CA ASN A 238 -12.35 -20.22 13.74
C ASN A 238 -12.35 -21.10 14.99
N PHE A 239 -12.06 -20.50 16.15
CA PHE A 239 -12.02 -21.21 17.43
C PHE A 239 -13.37 -21.74 17.87
N ARG A 240 -14.49 -21.26 17.31
CA ARG A 240 -15.85 -21.70 17.66
C ARG A 240 -16.19 -23.04 17.03
N VAL A 241 -15.70 -23.29 15.83
CA VAL A 241 -15.99 -24.51 15.05
C VAL A 241 -14.78 -25.45 15.00
N GLY A 242 -13.60 -24.97 15.42
CA GLY A 242 -12.40 -25.78 15.51
C GLY A 242 -11.71 -26.07 14.17
N HIS A 243 -11.99 -25.30 13.12
CA HIS A 243 -11.30 -25.44 11.84
C HIS A 243 -10.74 -24.08 11.33
N ILE A 244 -9.86 -24.18 10.34
CA ILE A 244 -9.29 -22.99 9.67
C ILE A 244 -10.19 -22.67 8.48
N GLU A 245 -10.79 -21.49 8.50
CA GLU A 245 -11.56 -20.96 7.37
C GLU A 245 -10.63 -20.25 6.39
N TYR A 246 -10.87 -20.48 5.11
CA TYR A 246 -10.18 -19.80 4.02
C TYR A 246 -11.14 -18.75 3.42
N ARG A 247 -10.64 -17.53 3.21
CA ARG A 247 -11.42 -16.40 2.67
C ARG A 247 -12.64 -16.02 3.54
N ALA A 248 -12.45 -15.96 4.84
CA ALA A 248 -13.50 -15.47 5.74
C ALA A 248 -13.90 -14.02 5.37
N PRO A 249 -15.18 -13.62 5.56
CA PRO A 249 -15.65 -12.26 5.31
C PRO A 249 -14.77 -11.22 6.02
N GLY A 250 -14.38 -10.17 5.31
CA GLY A 250 -13.52 -9.11 5.83
C GLY A 250 -12.01 -9.40 5.80
N SER A 251 -11.57 -10.65 5.55
CA SER A 251 -10.14 -10.97 5.43
C SER A 251 -9.49 -10.32 4.21
N GLU A 252 -10.24 -10.11 3.14
CA GLU A 252 -9.77 -9.53 1.88
C GLU A 252 -9.16 -8.12 2.04
N TRP A 253 -9.66 -7.35 3.00
CA TRP A 253 -9.17 -6.00 3.28
C TRP A 253 -7.70 -5.99 3.73
N TRP A 254 -7.29 -6.99 4.51
CA TRP A 254 -5.97 -7.04 5.13
C TRP A 254 -4.89 -7.72 4.27
N VAL A 255 -5.30 -8.45 3.23
CA VAL A 255 -4.38 -9.18 2.35
C VAL A 255 -3.35 -8.26 1.73
N GLN A 256 -3.80 -7.15 1.17
CA GLN A 256 -2.92 -6.24 0.44
C GLN A 256 -1.95 -5.52 1.36
N LEU A 257 -2.40 -5.13 2.56
CA LEU A 257 -1.54 -4.54 3.58
C LEU A 257 -0.48 -5.55 4.04
N SER A 258 -0.88 -6.78 4.38
CA SER A 258 0.05 -7.83 4.81
C SER A 258 1.02 -8.23 3.70
N ALA A 259 0.55 -8.37 2.47
CA ALA A 259 1.38 -8.64 1.30
C ALA A 259 2.42 -7.53 1.06
N ALA A 260 2.01 -6.25 1.16
CA ALA A 260 2.93 -5.12 1.04
C ALA A 260 4.06 -5.20 2.07
N VAL A 261 3.71 -5.48 3.34
CA VAL A 261 4.72 -5.58 4.40
C VAL A 261 5.59 -6.82 4.22
N VAL A 262 5.04 -7.98 3.90
CA VAL A 262 5.80 -9.24 3.71
C VAL A 262 6.82 -9.10 2.58
N TRP A 263 6.37 -8.70 1.41
CA TRP A 263 7.24 -8.56 0.25
C TRP A 263 8.22 -7.39 0.38
N GLY A 264 7.72 -6.24 0.81
CA GLY A 264 8.53 -5.05 1.00
C GLY A 264 9.62 -5.23 2.05
N LEU A 265 9.28 -5.85 3.21
CA LEU A 265 10.24 -6.10 4.28
C LEU A 265 11.26 -7.17 3.89
N SER A 266 10.84 -8.24 3.22
CA SER A 266 11.74 -9.29 2.74
C SER A 266 12.77 -8.73 1.76
N PHE A 267 12.32 -7.95 0.80
CA PHE A 267 13.17 -7.30 -0.19
C PHE A 267 14.09 -6.24 0.46
N ALA A 268 13.54 -5.39 1.32
CA ALA A 268 14.30 -4.38 2.05
C ALA A 268 15.39 -4.99 2.92
N THR A 269 15.10 -6.10 3.60
CA THR A 269 16.08 -6.78 4.46
C THR A 269 17.26 -7.30 3.64
N LEU A 270 16.99 -7.90 2.50
CA LEU A 270 18.02 -8.38 1.59
C LEU A 270 18.91 -7.24 1.10
N LEU A 271 18.28 -6.11 0.70
CA LEU A 271 18.98 -4.91 0.29
C LEU A 271 19.76 -4.26 1.44
N THR A 272 19.16 -4.14 2.61
CA THR A 272 19.81 -3.53 3.78
C THR A 272 21.08 -4.29 4.17
N LEU A 273 21.07 -5.61 4.13
CA LEU A 273 22.23 -6.41 4.50
C LEU A 273 23.38 -6.36 3.48
N VAL A 274 23.06 -6.09 2.21
CA VAL A 274 24.08 -6.06 1.14
C VAL A 274 24.39 -4.62 0.70
N LEU A 275 23.35 -3.87 0.32
CA LEU A 275 23.51 -2.56 -0.30
C LEU A 275 23.92 -1.48 0.70
N THR A 276 23.34 -1.47 1.90
CA THR A 276 23.66 -0.44 2.91
C THR A 276 25.13 -0.47 3.33
N PRO A 277 25.77 -1.60 3.67
CA PRO A 277 27.20 -1.65 3.95
C PRO A 277 28.06 -1.21 2.76
N VAL A 278 27.70 -1.60 1.55
CA VAL A 278 28.41 -1.18 0.33
C VAL A 278 28.31 0.33 0.14
N MET A 279 27.14 0.91 0.30
CA MET A 279 26.94 2.35 0.19
C MET A 279 27.73 3.10 1.29
N LEU A 280 27.77 2.60 2.51
CA LEU A 280 28.52 3.22 3.59
C LEU A 280 30.04 3.20 3.36
N ALA A 281 30.58 2.15 2.77
CA ALA A 281 31.99 2.04 2.42
C ALA A 281 32.38 2.82 1.15
N ALA A 282 31.43 2.97 0.21
CA ALA A 282 31.67 3.52 -1.12
C ALA A 282 32.42 4.86 -1.16
N PRO A 283 32.07 5.92 -0.39
CA PRO A 283 32.73 7.22 -0.51
C PRO A 283 34.22 7.14 -0.25
N LYS A 284 34.65 6.34 0.72
CA LYS A 284 36.09 6.23 1.05
C LYS A 284 36.82 5.36 0.04
N VAL A 285 36.25 4.24 -0.37
CA VAL A 285 36.83 3.38 -1.39
C VAL A 285 36.99 4.14 -2.72
N TYR A 286 36.00 4.94 -3.11
CA TYR A 286 36.11 5.76 -4.31
C TYR A 286 37.16 6.88 -4.16
N ALA A 287 37.21 7.54 -3.02
CA ALA A 287 38.22 8.57 -2.73
C ALA A 287 39.65 7.99 -2.82
N GLU A 288 39.89 6.81 -2.21
CA GLU A 288 41.17 6.13 -2.27
C GLU A 288 41.55 5.69 -3.70
N ARG A 289 40.59 5.16 -4.45
CA ARG A 289 40.82 4.82 -5.87
C ARG A 289 41.16 6.04 -6.71
N LEU A 290 40.43 7.14 -6.56
CA LEU A 290 40.70 8.40 -7.24
C LEU A 290 42.07 8.97 -6.89
N HIS A 291 42.46 8.92 -5.60
CA HIS A 291 43.81 9.32 -5.17
C HIS A 291 44.89 8.43 -5.76
N ARG A 292 44.66 7.11 -5.83
CA ARG A 292 45.61 6.15 -6.42
C ARG A 292 45.78 6.38 -7.92
N VAL A 293 44.71 6.60 -8.65
CA VAL A 293 44.73 6.93 -10.08
C VAL A 293 45.37 8.30 -10.31
N GLY A 294 45.01 9.30 -9.49
CA GLY A 294 45.59 10.63 -9.57
C GLY A 294 47.10 10.62 -9.29
N ASN A 295 47.57 9.86 -8.32
CA ASN A 295 48.99 9.70 -8.00
C ASN A 295 49.75 8.91 -9.08
N TRP A 296 49.09 7.93 -9.74
CA TRP A 296 49.67 7.23 -10.89
C TRP A 296 49.88 8.16 -12.08
N GLY A 297 48.90 9.01 -12.39
CA GLY A 297 49.03 10.06 -13.42
C GLY A 297 50.13 11.08 -13.11
N ARG A 298 50.26 11.50 -11.85
CA ARG A 298 51.31 12.42 -11.42
C ARG A 298 52.70 11.83 -11.46
N ARG A 299 52.86 10.53 -11.13
CA ARG A 299 54.13 9.80 -11.29
C ARG A 299 54.58 9.72 -12.75
N ARG A 300 53.66 9.56 -13.70
CA ARG A 300 53.97 9.60 -15.15
C ARG A 300 54.39 10.97 -15.62
N LEU A 301 53.93 12.04 -15.00
CA LEU A 301 54.27 13.44 -15.30
C LEU A 301 55.48 13.97 -14.49
N GLY A 302 56.18 13.11 -13.74
CA GLY A 302 57.34 13.52 -12.92
C GLY A 302 57.02 14.42 -11.71
N LEU A 303 55.73 14.53 -11.35
CA LEU A 303 55.29 15.37 -10.22
C LEU A 303 55.26 14.55 -8.92
N ARG A 304 55.62 15.20 -7.78
CA ARG A 304 55.55 14.55 -6.49
C ARG A 304 54.13 14.05 -6.18
N PRO A 305 53.98 12.83 -5.62
CA PRO A 305 52.70 12.33 -5.18
C PRO A 305 52.11 13.26 -4.09
N ARG A 306 50.81 13.49 -4.15
CA ARG A 306 50.08 14.23 -3.12
C ARG A 306 49.94 13.31 -1.91
N GLU A 307 50.61 13.58 -0.82
CA GLU A 307 50.40 12.85 0.42
C GLU A 307 48.94 13.02 0.83
N GLY A 308 48.16 11.96 0.70
CA GLY A 308 46.77 11.96 1.12
C GLY A 308 46.70 12.01 2.63
N ARG A 309 45.66 12.63 3.12
CA ARG A 309 45.31 12.76 4.55
C ARG A 309 45.13 11.39 5.27
N ALA A 310 45.36 10.27 4.54
CA ALA A 310 45.39 8.91 5.07
C ALA A 310 46.58 8.60 5.98
N ALA A 311 47.67 9.35 5.88
CA ALA A 311 48.83 9.15 6.78
C ALA A 311 48.57 9.54 8.24
N ASN A 312 47.55 10.38 8.51
CA ASN A 312 47.19 10.75 9.87
C ASN A 312 46.23 9.74 10.56
N ASP A 313 45.58 8.85 9.80
CA ASP A 313 44.70 7.79 10.39
C ASP A 313 45.53 6.54 10.83
N GLU A 314 46.78 6.40 10.36
CA GLU A 314 47.69 5.31 10.83
C GLU A 314 48.40 5.60 12.13
N ALA A 315 48.32 6.85 12.64
CA ALA A 315 48.98 7.29 13.87
C ALA A 315 48.11 7.13 15.14
N LEU A 316 46.95 6.50 15.09
CA LEU A 316 46.21 6.16 16.28
C LEU A 316 46.77 4.88 16.91
N PRO A 317 47.10 4.88 18.21
CA PRO A 317 47.70 3.72 18.85
C PRO A 317 46.72 2.54 18.74
N ARG A 318 47.22 1.42 18.25
CA ARG A 318 46.54 0.11 18.36
C ARG A 318 46.32 -0.10 19.85
N ALA A 319 45.08 0.03 20.32
CA ALA A 319 44.71 -0.39 21.66
C ALA A 319 45.11 -1.87 21.80
N ALA A 320 45.98 -2.13 22.74
CA ALA A 320 46.39 -3.45 23.14
C ALA A 320 45.14 -4.28 23.53
N GLU A 321 45.20 -5.55 23.25
CA GLU A 321 44.24 -6.66 23.43
C GLU A 321 43.32 -6.60 24.64
#